data_ee88098474be08cad2e06f2c9cebacf3
#
_entry.id   ee88098474be08cad2e06f2c9cebacf3
#
_cell.length_a   1.000
_cell.length_b   1.000
_cell.length_c   1.000
_cell.angle_alpha   90.00
_cell.angle_beta   90.00
_cell.angle_gamma   90.00
#
_symmetry.space_group_name_H-M   'P 1'
#
loop_
_entity.id
_entity.type
_entity.pdbx_description
1 polymer ?
#
loop_
_entity_poly.entity_id
_entity_poly.type
_entity_poly.pdbx_seq_one_letter_code
_entity_poly.pdbx_strand_id
1 'polypeptide(L)'
;MRAHRGFFMPAFDRILQLARMEEMDCEFVEVTAHEVARPTHAVWQGRVYHRGGAVVQDGERYEDFETATGYGAGPGLCGWNCRHNFYPFYPGVSVRNYTDERLAELDARNIPYGGGLYTRYEITQMQRAQEQRVRGQ
;
A
#
# COMPACT_ATOMS: atom_id res chain seq x y z
N MET A 1 -11.20 18.64 -6.76
CA MET A 1 -10.30 17.94 -6.38
C MET A 1 -9.82 17.01 -7.34
N ARG A 2 -8.68 16.86 -7.54
CA ARG A 2 -8.22 16.09 -8.42
C ARG A 2 -8.21 14.76 -7.97
N ALA A 3 -8.73 13.96 -8.65
CA ALA A 3 -8.72 12.67 -8.28
C ALA A 3 -7.37 12.24 -8.16
N HIS A 4 -7.01 11.58 -7.27
CA HIS A 4 -5.81 11.19 -7.18
C HIS A 4 -5.47 10.22 -8.10
N ARG A 5 -6.03 9.79 -8.97
CA ARG A 5 -5.67 8.81 -9.82
C ARG A 5 -5.14 7.68 -9.10
N GLY A 6 -5.10 7.75 -7.85
CA GLY A 6 -4.80 6.64 -7.02
C GLY A 6 -3.42 6.15 -7.03
N PHE A 7 -2.46 6.88 -7.53
CA PHE A 7 -1.22 6.25 -7.56
C PHE A 7 -0.12 7.03 -7.01
N PHE A 8 -0.01 8.25 -7.11
CA PHE A 8 1.18 8.98 -6.71
C PHE A 8 0.76 10.19 -5.93
N MET A 9 1.37 10.41 -4.77
CA MET A 9 1.09 11.57 -3.96
C MET A 9 2.35 12.41 -3.94
N PRO A 10 2.31 13.62 -4.47
CA PRO A 10 3.47 14.51 -4.41
C PRO A 10 3.88 14.79 -2.97
N ALA A 11 5.17 15.09 -2.75
CA ALA A 11 5.68 15.33 -1.42
C ALA A 11 4.90 16.42 -0.69
N PHE A 12 4.49 17.48 -1.40
CA PHE A 12 3.74 18.56 -0.79
C PHE A 12 2.40 18.03 -0.25
N ASP A 13 1.70 17.20 -0.99
CA ASP A 13 0.43 16.63 -0.53
C ASP A 13 0.63 15.74 0.67
N ARG A 14 1.72 15.00 0.75
CA ARG A 14 2.00 14.15 1.90
C ARG A 14 2.24 15.01 3.14
N ILE A 15 2.96 16.14 3.01
CA ILE A 15 3.20 17.03 4.12
C ILE A 15 1.87 17.60 4.62
N LEU A 16 1.00 18.03 3.72
CA LEU A 16 -0.30 18.56 4.11
C LEU A 16 -1.16 17.49 4.78
N GLN A 17 -1.10 16.27 4.30
CA GLN A 17 -1.88 15.20 4.89
C GLN A 17 -1.41 14.89 6.30
N LEU A 18 -0.11 14.84 6.54
CA LEU A 18 0.42 14.61 7.88
C LEU A 18 0.04 15.76 8.82
N ALA A 19 0.11 17.00 8.36
CA ALA A 19 -0.29 18.14 9.18
C ALA A 19 -1.76 18.05 9.56
N ARG A 20 -2.62 17.66 8.60
CA ARG A 20 -4.02 17.53 8.88
C ARG A 20 -4.29 16.43 9.88
N MET A 21 -3.56 15.31 9.78
CA MET A 21 -3.73 14.21 10.71
C MET A 21 -3.31 14.62 12.12
N GLU A 22 -2.25 15.44 12.23
CA GLU A 22 -1.82 15.93 13.52
C GLU A 22 -2.84 16.88 14.13
N GLU A 23 -3.43 17.75 13.31
CA GLU A 23 -4.46 18.66 13.80
C GLU A 23 -5.67 17.90 14.32
N MET A 24 -6.01 16.80 13.70
CA MET A 24 -7.16 16.00 14.11
C MET A 24 -6.79 14.98 15.16
N ASP A 25 -5.57 15.00 15.65
CA ASP A 25 -5.10 14.09 16.68
C ASP A 25 -5.27 12.65 16.23
N CYS A 26 -5.05 12.36 14.96
CA CYS A 26 -5.24 11.04 14.41
C CYS A 26 -3.95 10.25 14.53
N GLU A 27 -4.02 9.12 15.20
CA GLU A 27 -2.86 8.28 15.43
C GLU A 27 -2.84 7.04 14.58
N PHE A 28 -3.93 6.73 13.90
CA PHE A 28 -4.01 5.50 13.10
C PHE A 28 -4.19 5.84 11.64
N VAL A 29 -3.62 5.01 10.78
CA VAL A 29 -3.74 5.20 9.33
C VAL A 29 -4.07 3.90 8.65
N GLU A 30 -4.83 3.97 7.57
CA GLU A 30 -5.06 2.83 6.70
C GLU A 30 -4.27 3.06 5.43
N VAL A 31 -3.47 2.07 5.03
CA VAL A 31 -2.66 2.15 3.81
C VAL A 31 -3.47 1.57 2.65
N THR A 32 -3.40 2.19 1.49
CA THR A 32 -4.12 1.70 0.31
C THR A 32 -3.53 0.40 -0.21
N ALA A 33 -4.27 -0.29 -1.04
CA ALA A 33 -3.82 -1.54 -1.65
C ALA A 33 -4.19 -1.56 -3.12
N HIS A 34 -3.38 -2.25 -3.93
CA HIS A 34 -3.71 -2.44 -5.34
C HIS A 34 -3.12 -3.75 -5.85
N GLU A 35 -3.58 -4.15 -7.05
CA GLU A 35 -3.36 -5.51 -7.55
C GLU A 35 -1.95 -5.80 -7.96
N VAL A 36 -1.20 -4.82 -8.38
CA VAL A 36 0.13 -5.05 -8.92
C VAL A 36 1.22 -4.52 -8.00
N ALA A 37 0.96 -4.53 -6.69
CA ALA A 37 1.96 -4.10 -5.74
C ALA A 37 3.18 -5.02 -5.80
N ARG A 38 4.37 -4.44 -5.76
CA ARG A 38 5.57 -5.27 -5.71
C ARG A 38 5.59 -6.08 -4.42
N PRO A 39 6.24 -7.24 -4.40
CA PRO A 39 6.15 -8.13 -3.23
C PRO A 39 6.55 -7.48 -1.91
N THR A 40 7.53 -6.58 -1.90
CA THR A 40 7.96 -5.91 -0.70
C THR A 40 6.90 -4.95 -0.16
N HIS A 41 5.98 -4.48 -1.00
CA HIS A 41 4.89 -3.61 -0.58
C HIS A 41 3.62 -4.41 -0.30
N ALA A 42 3.46 -5.54 -0.95
CA ALA A 42 2.27 -6.38 -0.77
C ALA A 42 2.14 -6.88 0.66
N VAL A 43 3.26 -7.03 1.37
CA VAL A 43 3.22 -7.55 2.73
C VAL A 43 2.64 -6.56 3.73
N TRP A 44 2.59 -5.27 3.41
CA TRP A 44 2.06 -4.30 4.35
C TRP A 44 0.90 -3.47 3.80
N GLN A 45 0.54 -3.61 2.54
CA GLN A 45 -0.53 -2.77 1.98
C GLN A 45 -1.91 -3.10 2.56
N GLY A 46 -2.79 -2.14 2.50
CA GLY A 46 -4.21 -2.34 2.84
C GLY A 46 -4.51 -2.56 4.31
N ARG A 47 -3.58 -2.31 5.19
CA ARG A 47 -3.76 -2.58 6.60
C ARG A 47 -3.76 -1.29 7.40
N VAL A 48 -4.16 -1.39 8.65
CA VAL A 48 -4.22 -0.24 9.55
C VAL A 48 -3.02 -0.29 10.49
N TYR A 49 -2.36 0.84 10.66
CA TYR A 49 -1.17 0.96 11.49
C TYR A 49 -1.31 2.11 12.46
N HIS A 50 -0.50 2.07 13.52
CA HIS A 50 -0.47 3.13 14.52
C HIS A 50 0.82 3.95 14.34
N ARG A 51 0.73 5.27 14.46
CA ARG A 51 1.89 6.13 14.37
C ARG A 51 2.49 6.27 15.76
N GLY A 52 3.80 6.17 15.86
CA GLY A 52 4.46 6.34 17.15
C GLY A 52 4.65 5.05 17.94
N GLY A 53 4.72 3.91 17.29
CA GLY A 53 4.99 2.64 17.91
C GLY A 53 3.81 1.69 17.86
N ALA A 54 4.06 0.41 18.03
CA ALA A 54 2.98 -0.58 18.01
C ALA A 54 2.10 -0.41 19.25
N VAL A 55 0.83 -0.72 19.12
CA VAL A 55 -0.13 -0.55 20.22
C VAL A 55 -1.21 -1.62 20.12
N VAL A 56 -1.82 -1.96 21.26
CA VAL A 56 -2.99 -2.81 21.30
C VAL A 56 -4.15 -1.95 21.80
N GLN A 57 -5.24 -1.90 21.01
CA GLN A 57 -6.39 -1.11 21.38
C GLN A 57 -7.63 -1.93 21.10
N ASP A 58 -8.52 -2.02 22.08
CA ASP A 58 -9.78 -2.79 21.97
C ASP A 58 -9.52 -4.24 21.56
N GLY A 59 -8.42 -4.80 22.07
CA GLY A 59 -8.10 -6.20 21.80
C GLY A 59 -7.40 -6.43 20.46
N GLU A 60 -7.19 -5.39 19.67
CA GLU A 60 -6.57 -5.51 18.37
C GLU A 60 -5.16 -4.93 18.42
N ARG A 61 -4.19 -5.62 17.82
CA ARG A 61 -2.82 -5.13 17.76
C ARG A 61 -2.59 -4.38 16.47
N TYR A 62 -2.03 -3.19 16.57
CA TYR A 62 -1.68 -2.37 15.42
C TYR A 62 -0.16 -2.18 15.40
N GLU A 63 0.49 -2.52 14.31
CA GLU A 63 1.93 -2.39 14.20
C GLU A 63 2.33 -0.93 13.97
N ASP A 64 3.60 -0.62 14.21
CA ASP A 64 4.10 0.72 14.01
C ASP A 64 4.14 1.07 12.53
N PHE A 65 3.56 2.19 12.18
CA PHE A 65 3.41 2.62 10.78
C PHE A 65 4.76 2.71 10.07
N GLU A 66 5.71 3.42 10.64
CA GLU A 66 6.97 3.66 9.95
C GLU A 66 7.82 2.39 9.87
N THR A 67 7.84 1.61 10.92
CA THR A 67 8.61 0.38 10.94
C THR A 67 8.03 -0.65 9.97
N ALA A 68 6.72 -0.80 9.94
CA ALA A 68 6.09 -1.83 9.11
C ALA A 68 6.16 -1.49 7.64
N THR A 69 5.99 -0.21 7.27
CA THR A 69 5.86 0.17 5.87
C THR A 69 7.12 0.79 5.29
N GLY A 70 8.09 1.12 6.14
CA GLY A 70 9.29 1.83 5.68
C GLY A 70 9.03 3.26 5.27
N TYR A 71 7.93 3.87 5.74
CA TYR A 71 7.63 5.24 5.38
C TYR A 71 8.79 6.14 5.77
N GLY A 72 9.21 6.99 4.85
CA GLY A 72 10.35 7.84 5.06
C GLY A 72 11.65 7.29 4.48
N ALA A 73 11.67 6.02 4.05
CA ALA A 73 12.83 5.43 3.40
C ALA A 73 12.53 5.28 1.91
N GLY A 74 13.54 5.34 1.06
CA GLY A 74 13.35 5.28 -0.39
C GLY A 74 12.54 4.07 -0.87
N PRO A 75 12.86 2.85 -0.44
CA PRO A 75 12.11 1.68 -0.93
C PRO A 75 10.77 1.45 -0.22
N GLY A 76 10.42 2.25 0.77
CA GLY A 76 9.19 2.05 1.54
C GLY A 76 8.00 2.80 1.00
N LEU A 77 6.97 2.91 1.84
CA LEU A 77 5.73 3.58 1.49
C LEU A 77 5.98 5.03 1.10
N CYS A 78 5.37 5.45 0.01
CA CYS A 78 5.50 6.79 -0.55
C CYS A 78 6.93 7.13 -0.97
N GLY A 79 7.78 6.14 -1.10
CA GLY A 79 9.14 6.33 -1.58
C GLY A 79 9.23 6.16 -3.09
N TRP A 80 10.32 5.54 -3.54
CA TRP A 80 10.62 5.42 -4.98
C TRP A 80 9.55 4.60 -5.70
N ASN A 81 8.93 5.17 -6.72
CA ASN A 81 7.95 4.49 -7.57
C ASN A 81 6.83 3.83 -6.78
N CYS A 82 6.54 4.31 -5.60
CA CYS A 82 5.47 3.75 -4.79
C CYS A 82 4.16 4.41 -5.17
N ARG A 83 3.13 3.59 -5.39
CA ARG A 83 1.82 4.09 -5.75
C ARG A 83 0.84 4.01 -4.60
N HIS A 84 1.33 3.72 -3.39
CA HIS A 84 0.48 3.61 -2.22
C HIS A 84 0.34 4.95 -1.53
N ASN A 85 -0.79 5.15 -0.88
CA ASN A 85 -1.06 6.29 -0.02
C ASN A 85 -1.56 5.79 1.30
N PHE A 86 -1.81 6.68 2.24
CA PHE A 86 -2.38 6.34 3.52
C PHE A 86 -3.35 7.44 3.94
N TYR A 87 -4.34 7.06 4.73
CA TYR A 87 -5.40 7.98 5.13
C TYR A 87 -5.74 7.78 6.59
N PRO A 88 -6.28 8.79 7.27
CA PRO A 88 -6.64 8.65 8.68
C PRO A 88 -7.63 7.52 8.91
N PHE A 89 -7.46 6.81 10.01
CA PHE A 89 -8.35 5.75 10.41
C PHE A 89 -8.69 5.92 11.88
N TYR A 90 -9.96 5.79 12.24
CA TYR A 90 -10.40 5.97 13.62
C TYR A 90 -10.99 4.64 14.10
N PRO A 91 -10.24 3.88 14.91
CA PRO A 91 -10.72 2.58 15.38
C PRO A 91 -12.08 2.70 16.09
N GLY A 92 -12.96 1.79 15.79
CA GLY A 92 -14.31 1.83 16.36
C GLY A 92 -15.28 2.71 15.58
N VAL A 93 -14.81 3.56 14.68
CA VAL A 93 -15.64 4.43 13.88
C VAL A 93 -15.45 4.14 12.40
N SER A 94 -14.18 4.12 11.95
CA SER A 94 -13.88 3.87 10.54
C SER A 94 -14.02 2.40 10.23
N VAL A 95 -14.36 2.10 8.96
CA VAL A 95 -14.43 0.73 8.47
C VAL A 95 -13.29 0.54 7.49
N ARG A 96 -12.57 -0.57 7.60
CA ARG A 96 -11.47 -0.84 6.69
C ARG A 96 -11.95 -0.94 5.26
N ASN A 97 -11.23 -0.32 4.34
CA ASN A 97 -11.55 -0.42 2.93
C ASN A 97 -11.09 -1.74 2.33
N TYR A 98 -10.08 -2.38 2.92
CA TYR A 98 -9.54 -3.61 2.38
C TYR A 98 -9.63 -4.69 3.44
N THR A 99 -10.47 -5.70 3.22
CA THR A 99 -10.59 -6.81 4.14
C THR A 99 -9.43 -7.78 3.94
N ASP A 100 -9.20 -8.68 4.89
CA ASP A 100 -8.14 -9.68 4.76
C ASP A 100 -8.40 -10.58 3.56
N GLU A 101 -9.66 -10.89 3.28
CA GLU A 101 -10.02 -11.69 2.11
C GLU A 101 -9.69 -10.96 0.83
N ARG A 102 -9.96 -9.67 0.77
CA ARG A 102 -9.65 -8.88 -0.43
C ARG A 102 -8.15 -8.79 -0.64
N LEU A 103 -7.37 -8.63 0.43
CA LEU A 103 -5.92 -8.58 0.31
C LEU A 103 -5.38 -9.92 -0.20
N ALA A 104 -5.93 -11.03 0.26
CA ALA A 104 -5.52 -12.33 -0.24
C ALA A 104 -5.82 -12.49 -1.73
N GLU A 105 -6.94 -11.95 -2.19
CA GLU A 105 -7.26 -11.97 -3.62
C GLU A 105 -6.28 -11.18 -4.45
N LEU A 106 -5.86 -10.02 -3.94
CA LEU A 106 -4.92 -9.17 -4.66
C LEU A 106 -3.56 -9.84 -4.83
N ASP A 107 -3.19 -10.72 -3.88
CA ASP A 107 -1.92 -11.41 -3.95
C ASP A 107 -2.03 -12.81 -4.48
N ALA A 108 -3.18 -13.25 -4.92
CA ALA A 108 -3.40 -14.65 -5.29
C ALA A 108 -2.54 -15.04 -6.49
N ARG A 109 -1.96 -16.22 -6.41
CA ARG A 109 -1.18 -16.81 -7.49
C ARG A 109 -2.11 -17.71 -8.28
N ASN A 110 -2.92 -17.12 -9.12
CA ASN A 110 -3.98 -17.86 -9.81
C ASN A 110 -4.11 -17.53 -11.29
N ILE A 111 -3.16 -16.87 -11.89
CA ILE A 111 -3.24 -16.51 -13.31
C ILE A 111 -2.43 -17.54 -14.10
N PRO A 112 -3.09 -18.37 -14.92
CA PRO A 112 -2.38 -19.41 -15.66
C PRO A 112 -1.63 -18.83 -16.86
N TYR A 113 -0.41 -19.29 -17.06
CA TYR A 113 0.37 -18.91 -18.23
C TYR A 113 1.50 -19.93 -18.39
N GLY A 114 1.67 -20.48 -19.57
CA GLY A 114 2.79 -21.35 -19.87
C GLY A 114 2.93 -22.57 -18.98
N GLY A 115 1.83 -23.07 -18.47
CA GLY A 115 1.85 -24.26 -17.61
C GLY A 115 2.06 -23.97 -16.14
N GLY A 116 2.16 -22.71 -15.74
CA GLY A 116 2.31 -22.31 -14.35
C GLY A 116 1.23 -21.38 -13.90
N LEU A 117 1.23 -21.05 -12.61
CA LEU A 117 0.30 -20.06 -12.04
C LEU A 117 1.10 -18.91 -11.49
N TYR A 118 0.63 -17.70 -11.74
CA TYR A 118 1.37 -16.49 -11.41
C TYR A 118 0.47 -15.46 -10.72
N THR A 119 1.09 -14.53 -10.01
CA THR A 119 0.37 -13.39 -9.46
C THR A 119 0.23 -12.34 -10.55
N ARG A 120 -0.67 -11.38 -10.33
CA ARG A 120 -0.83 -10.28 -11.27
C ARG A 120 0.46 -9.46 -11.40
N TYR A 121 1.18 -9.27 -10.31
CA TYR A 121 2.45 -8.56 -10.36
C TYR A 121 3.43 -9.28 -11.28
N GLU A 122 3.55 -10.59 -11.15
CA GLU A 122 4.46 -11.37 -11.99
C GLU A 122 4.09 -11.28 -13.46
N ILE A 123 2.81 -11.36 -13.78
CA ILE A 123 2.37 -11.22 -15.18
C ILE A 123 2.73 -9.84 -15.72
N THR A 124 2.54 -8.79 -14.91
CA THR A 124 2.89 -7.45 -15.34
C THR A 124 4.39 -7.33 -15.62
N GLN A 125 5.22 -7.95 -14.78
CA GLN A 125 6.66 -7.92 -15.00
C GLN A 125 7.07 -8.67 -16.27
N MET A 126 6.41 -9.78 -16.57
CA MET A 126 6.69 -10.51 -17.79
C MET A 126 6.31 -9.68 -19.02
N GLN A 127 5.18 -8.96 -18.96
CA GLN A 127 4.76 -8.11 -20.06
C GLN A 127 5.76 -6.98 -20.29
N ARG A 128 6.26 -6.38 -19.23
CA ARG A 128 7.26 -5.32 -19.35
C ARG A 128 8.55 -5.83 -19.97
N ALA A 129 9.00 -7.02 -19.58
CA ALA A 129 10.20 -7.61 -20.13
C ALA A 129 10.03 -7.87 -21.62
N GLN A 130 8.85 -8.33 -22.04
CA GLN A 130 8.57 -8.58 -23.43
C GLN A 130 8.59 -7.28 -24.24
N GLU A 131 7.96 -6.24 -23.71
CA GLU A 131 7.94 -4.95 -24.39
C GLU A 131 9.35 -4.37 -24.54
N GLN A 132 10.17 -4.51 -23.52
CA GLN A 132 11.53 -4.01 -23.58
C GLN A 132 12.36 -4.75 -24.63
N ARG A 133 12.16 -6.06 -24.75
CA ARG A 133 12.88 -6.81 -25.78
C ARG A 133 12.47 -6.38 -27.18
N VAL A 134 11.19 -6.14 -27.39
CA VAL A 134 10.71 -5.69 -28.70
C VAL A 134 11.28 -4.32 -29.03
N ARG A 135 11.30 -3.41 -28.05
CA ARG A 135 11.84 -2.08 -28.34
C ARG A 135 13.33 -2.09 -28.53
N GLY A 136 14.04 -3.04 -27.99
CA GLY A 136 15.48 -3.12 -28.12
C GLY A 136 15.95 -3.66 -29.45
N GLN A 137 15.03 -4.14 -30.32
CA GLN A 137 15.40 -4.60 -31.63
C GLN A 137 15.37 -3.45 -32.64
#